data_9a9f388aaf2651c0c024bd256c50765e
#
_entry.id   9a9f388aaf2651c0c024bd256c50765e
#
_cell.length_a   1.000
_cell.length_b   1.000
_cell.length_c   1.000
_cell.angle_alpha   90.00
_cell.angle_beta   90.00
_cell.angle_gamma   90.00
#
_symmetry.space_group_name_H-M   'P 1'
#
loop_
_entity.id
_entity.type
_entity.pdbx_description
1 polymer ?
#
loop_
_entity_poly.entity_id
_entity_poly.type
_entity_poly.pdbx_seq_one_letter_code
_entity_poly.pdbx_strand_id
1 'polypeptide(L)'
;RAMGWKAGALLDYAASLKLDSLFLTDLDAFENHEPAYLREVKAKAEGLGIGIHLGSWSICPSAKWFKNKWGTAEEHLALGIRMAKDLGSPIIRIVLGGYEERKSEGGIEARIAETVKVIQSCRTRAQDAGVKIAVENHAGDMQAWELVTLIEAAGKDYVGANVDSGNACWTIEDPL
;
A
#
# COMPACT_ATOMS: atom_id res chain seq x y z
N ARG A 1 8.10 -14.89 3.25
CA ARG A 1 7.99 -15.51 1.89
C ARG A 1 8.34 -17.01 1.87
N ALA A 2 9.00 -17.53 2.89
CA ALA A 2 9.48 -18.92 2.88
C ALA A 2 8.39 -20.00 2.99
N MET A 3 7.16 -19.68 3.41
CA MET A 3 6.14 -20.72 3.68
C MET A 3 4.96 -20.73 2.70
N GLY A 4 4.88 -19.80 1.74
CA GLY A 4 3.80 -19.76 0.75
C GLY A 4 2.38 -19.57 1.34
N TRP A 5 2.29 -19.10 2.57
CA TRP A 5 1.01 -18.94 3.26
C TRP A 5 0.17 -17.84 2.62
N LYS A 6 -1.12 -18.12 2.51
CA LYS A 6 -2.12 -17.17 2.06
C LYS A 6 -2.84 -16.53 3.26
N ALA A 7 -3.67 -15.54 2.99
CA ALA A 7 -4.32 -14.71 4.00
C ALA A 7 -5.00 -15.54 5.11
N GLY A 8 -5.69 -16.63 4.75
CA GLY A 8 -6.35 -17.50 5.72
C GLY A 8 -5.38 -18.12 6.74
N ALA A 9 -4.25 -18.68 6.27
CA ALA A 9 -3.23 -19.27 7.13
C ALA A 9 -2.48 -18.22 7.96
N LEU A 10 -2.25 -17.02 7.37
CA LEU A 10 -1.63 -15.89 8.08
C LEU A 10 -2.52 -15.39 9.22
N LEU A 11 -3.83 -15.36 9.04
CA LEU A 11 -4.79 -15.02 10.10
C LEU A 11 -4.78 -16.05 11.24
N ASP A 12 -4.76 -17.35 10.92
CA ASP A 12 -4.67 -18.41 11.96
C ASP A 12 -3.37 -18.27 12.76
N TYR A 13 -2.27 -17.97 12.08
CA TYR A 13 -0.98 -17.76 12.74
C TYR A 13 -0.99 -16.50 13.60
N ALA A 14 -1.51 -15.38 13.11
CA ALA A 14 -1.66 -14.13 13.87
C ALA A 14 -2.51 -14.36 15.14
N ALA A 15 -3.62 -15.13 15.04
CA ALA A 15 -4.45 -15.49 16.17
C ALA A 15 -3.68 -16.32 17.20
N SER A 16 -2.85 -17.28 16.75
CA SER A 16 -2.03 -18.10 17.65
C SER A 16 -1.01 -17.27 18.45
N LEU A 17 -0.58 -16.12 17.89
CA LEU A 17 0.30 -15.14 18.53
C LEU A 17 -0.47 -14.08 19.34
N LYS A 18 -1.81 -14.14 19.37
CA LYS A 18 -2.69 -13.15 20.04
C LYS A 18 -2.49 -11.73 19.54
N LEU A 19 -2.35 -11.56 18.23
CA LEU A 19 -2.20 -10.25 17.59
C LEU A 19 -3.58 -9.62 17.36
N ASP A 20 -3.68 -8.30 17.55
CA ASP A 20 -4.91 -7.53 17.32
C ASP A 20 -5.11 -7.15 15.85
N SER A 21 -4.05 -7.16 15.06
CA SER A 21 -4.12 -6.80 13.64
C SER A 21 -3.07 -7.52 12.80
N LEU A 22 -3.33 -7.60 11.50
CA LEU A 22 -2.43 -8.18 10.50
C LEU A 22 -2.31 -7.23 9.30
N PHE A 23 -1.07 -6.88 8.96
CA PHE A 23 -0.78 -6.10 7.76
C PHE A 23 -0.38 -7.04 6.61
N LEU A 24 -1.28 -7.20 5.63
CA LEU A 24 -1.04 -7.96 4.41
C LEU A 24 -0.50 -7.02 3.34
N THR A 25 0.81 -7.03 3.15
CA THR A 25 1.55 -6.04 2.36
C THR A 25 1.60 -6.32 0.86
N ASP A 26 0.94 -7.37 0.39
CA ASP A 26 0.96 -7.78 -1.01
C ASP A 26 -0.39 -8.38 -1.41
N LEU A 27 -0.92 -7.99 -2.59
CA LEU A 27 -2.16 -8.55 -3.13
C LEU A 27 -2.01 -10.05 -3.45
N ASP A 28 -0.80 -10.55 -3.62
CA ASP A 28 -0.49 -11.98 -3.78
C ASP A 28 -0.68 -12.82 -2.50
N ALA A 29 -0.92 -12.17 -1.37
CA ALA A 29 -1.26 -12.87 -0.12
C ALA A 29 -2.63 -13.57 -0.20
N PHE A 30 -3.45 -13.22 -1.17
CA PHE A 30 -4.78 -13.79 -1.37
C PHE A 30 -4.77 -14.89 -2.44
N GLU A 31 -5.67 -15.86 -2.33
CA GLU A 31 -5.82 -16.94 -3.32
C GLU A 31 -6.43 -16.42 -4.62
N ASN A 32 -7.39 -15.52 -4.49
CA ASN A 32 -8.00 -14.77 -5.59
C ASN A 32 -8.50 -13.42 -5.07
N HIS A 33 -9.02 -12.57 -5.96
CA HIS A 33 -9.48 -11.23 -5.62
C HIS A 33 -11.00 -11.06 -5.78
N GLU A 34 -11.73 -12.17 -5.82
CA GLU A 34 -13.17 -12.14 -5.95
C GLU A 34 -13.84 -11.61 -4.67
N PRO A 35 -14.85 -10.74 -4.81
CA PRO A 35 -15.49 -10.12 -3.64
C PRO A 35 -16.06 -11.13 -2.64
N ALA A 36 -16.54 -12.29 -3.10
CA ALA A 36 -17.05 -13.34 -2.21
C ALA A 36 -15.95 -13.90 -1.31
N TYR A 37 -14.80 -14.27 -1.90
CA TYR A 37 -13.63 -14.76 -1.17
C TYR A 37 -13.07 -13.72 -0.18
N LEU A 38 -12.96 -12.45 -0.61
CA LEU A 38 -12.46 -11.38 0.28
C LEU A 38 -13.38 -11.17 1.50
N ARG A 39 -14.71 -11.27 1.31
CA ARG A 39 -15.66 -11.23 2.44
C ARG A 39 -15.54 -12.43 3.37
N GLU A 40 -15.23 -13.62 2.86
CA GLU A 40 -14.94 -14.79 3.70
C GLU A 40 -13.67 -14.57 4.53
N VAL A 41 -12.59 -14.02 3.93
CA VAL A 41 -11.36 -13.65 4.66
C VAL A 41 -11.66 -12.61 5.75
N LYS A 42 -12.48 -11.59 5.42
CA LYS A 42 -12.92 -10.59 6.38
C LYS A 42 -13.69 -11.22 7.55
N ALA A 43 -14.69 -12.06 7.25
CA ALA A 43 -15.49 -12.73 8.28
C ALA A 43 -14.62 -13.61 9.19
N LYS A 44 -13.62 -14.30 8.62
CA LYS A 44 -12.64 -15.07 9.41
C LYS A 44 -11.84 -14.17 10.34
N ALA A 45 -11.32 -13.05 9.85
CA ALA A 45 -10.56 -12.10 10.65
C ALA A 45 -11.39 -11.53 11.81
N GLU A 46 -12.64 -11.12 11.51
CA GLU A 46 -13.60 -10.64 12.51
C GLU A 46 -13.89 -11.72 13.59
N GLY A 47 -14.09 -12.98 13.18
CA GLY A 47 -14.29 -14.10 14.10
C GLY A 47 -13.08 -14.40 14.98
N LEU A 48 -11.88 -14.03 14.55
CA LEU A 48 -10.63 -14.14 15.31
C LEU A 48 -10.29 -12.86 16.11
N GLY A 49 -11.06 -11.79 15.96
CA GLY A 49 -10.80 -10.50 16.59
C GLY A 49 -9.60 -9.76 16.00
N ILE A 50 -9.23 -10.03 14.73
CA ILE A 50 -8.05 -9.47 14.06
C ILE A 50 -8.46 -8.43 13.03
N GLY A 51 -7.95 -7.21 13.15
CA GLY A 51 -8.07 -6.18 12.12
C GLY A 51 -7.17 -6.46 10.92
N ILE A 52 -7.67 -6.25 9.70
CA ILE A 52 -6.85 -6.36 8.48
C ILE A 52 -6.43 -4.97 8.01
N HIS A 53 -5.15 -4.81 7.72
CA HIS A 53 -4.60 -3.69 6.98
C HIS A 53 -4.02 -4.21 5.66
N LEU A 54 -4.41 -3.59 4.54
CA LEU A 54 -4.00 -4.01 3.21
C LEU A 54 -2.88 -3.12 2.66
N GLY A 55 -1.92 -3.74 2.02
CA GLY A 55 -0.87 -3.07 1.27
C GLY A 55 -0.67 -3.66 -0.12
N SER A 56 0.00 -2.89 -0.94
CA SER A 56 0.43 -3.27 -2.27
C SER A 56 1.81 -2.69 -2.56
N TRP A 57 2.27 -2.84 -3.79
CA TRP A 57 3.58 -2.40 -4.24
C TRP A 57 3.53 -1.05 -4.97
N SER A 58 4.57 -0.78 -5.78
CA SER A 58 4.70 0.47 -6.52
C SER A 58 3.52 0.69 -7.48
N ILE A 59 3.03 1.93 -7.48
CA ILE A 59 2.06 2.45 -8.44
C ILE A 59 2.67 3.60 -9.28
N CYS A 60 3.99 3.78 -9.25
CA CYS A 60 4.69 4.72 -10.10
C CYS A 60 5.00 4.04 -11.44
N PRO A 61 4.39 4.45 -12.58
CA PRO A 61 4.47 3.70 -13.83
C PRO A 61 5.88 3.50 -14.36
N SER A 62 6.77 4.45 -14.15
CA SER A 62 8.16 4.40 -14.61
C SER A 62 9.15 3.92 -13.56
N ALA A 63 8.68 3.61 -12.33
CA ALA A 63 9.57 3.07 -11.31
C ALA A 63 10.00 1.64 -11.65
N LYS A 64 11.24 1.33 -11.35
CA LYS A 64 11.81 -0.01 -11.54
C LYS A 64 11.02 -1.10 -10.78
N TRP A 65 10.38 -0.73 -9.68
CA TRP A 65 9.61 -1.64 -8.84
C TRP A 65 8.15 -1.77 -9.27
N PHE A 66 7.69 -0.96 -10.22
CA PHE A 66 6.37 -1.12 -10.80
C PHE A 66 6.30 -2.42 -11.61
N LYS A 67 5.22 -3.17 -11.40
CA LYS A 67 4.92 -4.39 -12.14
C LYS A 67 3.49 -4.30 -12.65
N ASN A 68 3.31 -4.43 -13.95
CA ASN A 68 2.00 -4.40 -14.60
C ASN A 68 1.16 -5.67 -14.41
N LYS A 69 1.46 -6.45 -13.39
CA LYS A 69 0.73 -7.69 -13.08
C LYS A 69 -0.76 -7.46 -12.86
N TRP A 70 -1.11 -6.29 -12.35
CA TRP A 70 -2.48 -5.89 -12.06
C TRP A 70 -3.00 -4.81 -13.02
N GLY A 71 -2.44 -4.77 -14.24
CA GLY A 71 -2.76 -3.78 -15.25
C GLY A 71 -1.93 -2.50 -15.13
N THR A 72 -2.49 -1.36 -15.55
CA THR A 72 -1.86 -0.03 -15.39
C THR A 72 -1.73 0.32 -13.91
N ALA A 73 -0.99 1.37 -13.59
CA ALA A 73 -0.84 1.85 -12.22
C ALA A 73 -2.19 2.26 -11.59
N GLU A 74 -3.06 2.86 -12.39
CA GLU A 74 -4.42 3.24 -12.00
C GLU A 74 -5.29 2.01 -11.74
N GLU A 75 -5.23 1.00 -12.60
CA GLU A 75 -5.96 -0.27 -12.43
C GLU A 75 -5.46 -1.02 -11.18
N HIS A 76 -4.16 -1.03 -10.96
CA HIS A 76 -3.53 -1.63 -9.78
C HIS A 76 -4.04 -0.95 -8.49
N LEU A 77 -4.00 0.39 -8.44
CA LEU A 77 -4.48 1.13 -7.28
C LEU A 77 -6.00 0.96 -7.08
N ALA A 78 -6.78 1.00 -8.17
CA ALA A 78 -8.22 0.77 -8.12
C ALA A 78 -8.58 -0.62 -7.58
N LEU A 79 -7.84 -1.66 -8.00
CA LEU A 79 -7.95 -3.01 -7.45
C LEU A 79 -7.67 -3.02 -5.95
N GLY A 80 -6.56 -2.42 -5.52
CA GLY A 80 -6.19 -2.33 -4.10
C GLY A 80 -7.26 -1.64 -3.25
N ILE A 81 -7.83 -0.52 -3.73
CA ILE A 81 -8.91 0.20 -3.03
C ILE A 81 -10.16 -0.70 -2.89
N ARG A 82 -10.57 -1.39 -3.97
CA ARG A 82 -11.71 -2.31 -3.93
C ARG A 82 -11.47 -3.45 -2.93
N MET A 83 -10.30 -4.09 -2.99
CA MET A 83 -9.96 -5.16 -2.05
C MET A 83 -9.93 -4.67 -0.61
N ALA A 84 -9.37 -3.48 -0.34
CA ALA A 84 -9.37 -2.89 1.00
C ALA A 84 -10.81 -2.72 1.53
N LYS A 85 -11.74 -2.20 0.71
CA LYS A 85 -13.15 -2.09 1.05
C LYS A 85 -13.77 -3.45 1.37
N ASP A 86 -13.57 -4.45 0.50
CA ASP A 86 -14.16 -5.80 0.68
C ASP A 86 -13.61 -6.50 1.93
N LEU A 87 -12.36 -6.27 2.29
CA LEU A 87 -11.69 -6.80 3.49
C LEU A 87 -12.01 -6.01 4.76
N GLY A 88 -12.59 -4.81 4.65
CA GLY A 88 -12.78 -3.90 5.79
C GLY A 88 -11.50 -3.22 6.25
N SER A 89 -10.46 -3.18 5.41
CA SER A 89 -9.25 -2.42 5.69
C SER A 89 -9.51 -0.92 5.54
N PRO A 90 -9.16 -0.08 6.52
CA PRO A 90 -9.33 1.36 6.42
C PRO A 90 -8.35 2.02 5.44
N ILE A 91 -7.31 1.29 5.05
CA ILE A 91 -6.24 1.80 4.20
C ILE A 91 -5.89 0.83 3.06
N ILE A 92 -5.31 1.39 2.01
CA ILE A 92 -4.43 0.70 1.07
C ILE A 92 -3.05 1.35 1.13
N ARG A 93 -2.05 0.62 1.61
CA ARG A 93 -0.66 1.09 1.59
C ARG A 93 -0.08 0.85 0.21
N ILE A 94 0.64 1.84 -0.31
CA ILE A 94 1.42 1.76 -1.55
C ILE A 94 2.82 2.30 -1.32
N VAL A 95 3.74 1.97 -2.22
CA VAL A 95 5.09 2.53 -2.27
C VAL A 95 5.30 3.25 -3.61
N LEU A 96 6.26 4.18 -3.67
CA LEU A 96 6.71 4.76 -4.93
C LEU A 96 7.71 3.81 -5.58
N GLY A 97 8.82 3.49 -4.91
CA GLY A 97 9.85 2.62 -5.45
C GLY A 97 10.94 2.30 -4.44
N GLY A 98 12.18 2.56 -4.79
CA GLY A 98 13.36 2.41 -3.96
C GLY A 98 14.41 3.48 -4.28
N TYR A 99 15.60 3.39 -3.68
CA TYR A 99 16.65 4.41 -3.83
C TYR A 99 17.10 4.63 -5.29
N GLU A 100 16.88 3.66 -6.16
CA GLU A 100 17.24 3.78 -7.58
C GLU A 100 16.43 4.87 -8.29
N GLU A 101 15.22 5.14 -7.81
CA GLU A 101 14.33 6.13 -8.39
C GLU A 101 14.89 7.56 -8.29
N ARG A 102 15.69 7.81 -7.26
CA ARG A 102 16.39 9.10 -7.07
C ARG A 102 17.44 9.37 -8.16
N LYS A 103 17.93 8.31 -8.82
CA LYS A 103 18.96 8.38 -9.88
C LYS A 103 18.38 8.16 -11.29
N SER A 104 17.07 7.95 -11.39
CA SER A 104 16.39 7.78 -12.66
C SER A 104 16.24 9.12 -13.39
N GLU A 105 15.92 9.10 -14.67
CA GLU A 105 15.69 10.32 -15.46
C GLU A 105 14.56 11.15 -14.84
N GLY A 106 14.83 12.44 -14.60
CA GLY A 106 13.94 13.36 -13.91
C GLY A 106 13.92 13.23 -12.38
N GLY A 107 14.71 12.30 -11.83
CA GLY A 107 14.88 12.15 -10.39
C GLY A 107 13.61 11.74 -9.64
N ILE A 108 13.65 11.93 -8.32
CA ILE A 108 12.53 11.59 -7.45
C ILE A 108 11.32 12.50 -7.67
N GLU A 109 11.55 13.75 -8.08
CA GLU A 109 10.48 14.72 -8.35
C GLU A 109 9.58 14.27 -9.50
N ALA A 110 10.14 13.70 -10.57
CA ALA A 110 9.37 13.15 -11.67
C ALA A 110 8.54 11.93 -11.19
N ARG A 111 9.13 11.05 -10.38
CA ARG A 111 8.44 9.88 -9.81
C ARG A 111 7.30 10.30 -8.90
N ILE A 112 7.49 11.31 -8.06
CA ILE A 112 6.44 11.91 -7.23
C ILE A 112 5.30 12.42 -8.10
N ALA A 113 5.62 13.21 -9.13
CA ALA A 113 4.60 13.78 -10.03
C ALA A 113 3.76 12.70 -10.75
N GLU A 114 4.38 11.60 -11.19
CA GLU A 114 3.68 10.46 -11.78
C GLU A 114 2.77 9.76 -10.75
N THR A 115 3.30 9.48 -9.57
CA THR A 115 2.55 8.84 -8.48
C THR A 115 1.35 9.67 -8.06
N VAL A 116 1.51 10.99 -7.95
CA VAL A 116 0.42 11.93 -7.66
C VAL A 116 -0.71 11.83 -8.69
N LYS A 117 -0.39 11.77 -9.99
CA LYS A 117 -1.40 11.62 -11.06
C LYS A 117 -2.20 10.33 -10.92
N VAL A 118 -1.53 9.22 -10.63
CA VAL A 118 -2.19 7.92 -10.40
C VAL A 118 -3.10 7.98 -9.19
N ILE A 119 -2.62 8.54 -8.07
CA ILE A 119 -3.43 8.70 -6.85
C ILE A 119 -4.66 9.56 -7.13
N GLN A 120 -4.48 10.71 -7.80
CA GLN A 120 -5.58 11.64 -8.12
C GLN A 120 -6.63 10.99 -9.04
N SER A 121 -6.24 10.13 -9.98
CA SER A 121 -7.18 9.41 -10.85
C SER A 121 -8.11 8.46 -10.07
N CYS A 122 -7.67 8.00 -8.90
CA CYS A 122 -8.42 7.11 -8.03
C CYS A 122 -9.16 7.83 -6.87
N ARG A 123 -9.11 9.16 -6.78
CA ARG A 123 -9.66 9.95 -5.67
C ARG A 123 -11.10 9.57 -5.33
N THR A 124 -12.01 9.68 -6.29
CA THR A 124 -13.43 9.38 -6.08
C THR A 124 -13.64 7.94 -5.59
N ARG A 125 -12.90 6.98 -6.18
CA ARG A 125 -12.98 5.57 -5.77
C ARG A 125 -12.55 5.37 -4.31
N ALA A 126 -11.48 6.03 -3.88
CA ALA A 126 -10.98 5.94 -2.50
C ALA A 126 -11.99 6.56 -1.51
N GLN A 127 -12.51 7.75 -1.83
CA GLN A 127 -13.50 8.45 -1.00
C GLN A 127 -14.82 7.67 -0.89
N ASP A 128 -15.37 7.17 -2.01
CA ASP A 128 -16.61 6.37 -2.03
C ASP A 128 -16.45 5.01 -1.32
N ALA A 129 -15.24 4.47 -1.33
CA ALA A 129 -14.92 3.25 -0.60
C ALA A 129 -14.70 3.49 0.91
N GLY A 130 -14.47 4.72 1.34
CA GLY A 130 -14.04 5.06 2.70
C GLY A 130 -12.62 4.58 3.01
N VAL A 131 -11.78 4.39 1.98
CA VAL A 131 -10.41 3.86 2.10
C VAL A 131 -9.40 4.99 1.92
N LYS A 132 -8.45 5.14 2.84
CA LYS A 132 -7.33 6.07 2.71
C LYS A 132 -6.19 5.42 1.94
N ILE A 133 -5.47 6.21 1.15
CA ILE A 133 -4.24 5.77 0.49
C ILE A 133 -3.07 6.16 1.37
N ALA A 134 -2.34 5.16 1.89
CA ALA A 134 -1.20 5.35 2.77
C ALA A 134 0.10 5.15 1.97
N VAL A 135 0.84 6.22 1.74
CA VAL A 135 2.12 6.18 1.01
C VAL A 135 3.24 5.93 2.00
N GLU A 136 4.03 4.89 1.76
CA GLU A 136 5.19 4.57 2.60
C GLU A 136 6.46 5.21 2.04
N ASN A 137 7.30 5.76 2.93
CA ASN A 137 8.70 6.03 2.64
C ASN A 137 9.45 4.70 2.58
N HIS A 138 9.79 4.23 1.36
CA HIS A 138 10.21 2.84 1.15
C HIS A 138 11.60 2.73 0.56
N ALA A 139 12.47 1.94 1.21
CA ALA A 139 13.79 1.53 0.70
C ALA A 139 14.63 2.70 0.11
N GLY A 140 14.57 3.88 0.72
CA GLY A 140 15.33 5.05 0.31
C GLY A 140 14.78 5.78 -0.92
N ASP A 141 13.50 5.60 -1.26
CA ASP A 141 12.87 6.34 -2.34
C ASP A 141 12.68 7.83 -2.00
N MET A 142 12.00 8.13 -0.89
CA MET A 142 11.66 9.49 -0.46
C MET A 142 12.19 9.81 0.92
N GLN A 143 12.63 11.06 1.09
CA GLN A 143 12.78 11.70 2.39
C GLN A 143 11.43 12.17 2.91
N ALA A 144 11.34 12.46 4.22
CA ALA A 144 10.09 12.85 4.86
C ALA A 144 9.44 14.08 4.21
N TRP A 145 10.22 15.11 3.86
CA TRP A 145 9.70 16.32 3.20
C TRP A 145 9.21 16.06 1.78
N GLU A 146 9.82 15.11 1.05
CA GLU A 146 9.39 14.67 -0.29
C GLU A 146 8.05 13.92 -0.19
N LEU A 147 7.90 13.07 0.83
CA LEU A 147 6.63 12.38 1.12
C LEU A 147 5.52 13.38 1.47
N VAL A 148 5.82 14.40 2.28
CA VAL A 148 4.87 15.49 2.58
C VAL A 148 4.44 16.19 1.29
N THR A 149 5.39 16.52 0.42
CA THR A 149 5.11 17.15 -0.88
C THR A 149 4.16 16.28 -1.74
N LEU A 150 4.40 14.97 -1.79
CA LEU A 150 3.52 14.03 -2.50
C LEU A 150 2.11 14.05 -1.92
N ILE A 151 1.97 13.92 -0.59
CA ILE A 151 0.68 13.84 0.09
C ILE A 151 -0.12 15.12 -0.13
N GLU A 152 0.49 16.29 0.00
CA GLU A 152 -0.17 17.58 -0.20
C GLU A 152 -0.62 17.77 -1.65
N ALA A 153 0.22 17.40 -2.62
CA ALA A 153 -0.11 17.47 -4.04
C ALA A 153 -1.23 16.46 -4.42
N ALA A 154 -1.24 15.27 -3.83
CA ALA A 154 -2.26 14.26 -4.10
C ALA A 154 -3.60 14.58 -3.46
N GLY A 155 -3.61 15.12 -2.23
CA GLY A 155 -4.80 15.52 -1.48
C GLY A 155 -4.88 14.86 -0.11
N LYS A 156 -4.49 15.59 0.91
CA LYS A 156 -4.40 15.12 2.32
C LYS A 156 -5.74 14.77 2.99
N ASP A 157 -6.84 15.00 2.32
CA ASP A 157 -8.17 14.56 2.77
C ASP A 157 -8.37 13.03 2.63
N TYR A 158 -7.66 12.37 1.70
CA TYR A 158 -7.76 10.93 1.46
C TYR A 158 -6.40 10.22 1.31
N VAL A 159 -5.29 10.98 1.34
CA VAL A 159 -3.91 10.45 1.28
C VAL A 159 -3.18 10.77 2.58
N GLY A 160 -2.39 9.82 3.06
CA GLY A 160 -1.58 9.98 4.27
C GLY A 160 -0.29 9.18 4.18
N ALA A 161 0.55 9.29 5.20
CA ALA A 161 1.79 8.53 5.30
C ALA A 161 1.60 7.18 5.99
N ASN A 162 2.30 6.16 5.49
CA ASN A 162 2.66 4.97 6.24
C ASN A 162 4.14 5.10 6.60
N VAL A 163 4.41 5.58 7.80
CA VAL A 163 5.79 5.89 8.20
C VAL A 163 6.54 4.61 8.54
N ASP A 164 7.60 4.31 7.78
CA ASP A 164 8.60 3.31 8.12
C ASP A 164 9.86 4.02 8.65
N SER A 165 10.04 3.99 9.97
CA SER A 165 11.17 4.64 10.65
C SER A 165 12.52 4.02 10.27
N GLY A 166 12.55 2.73 9.94
CA GLY A 166 13.76 2.04 9.49
C GLY A 166 14.21 2.53 8.10
N ASN A 167 13.26 2.84 7.23
CA ASN A 167 13.56 3.31 5.87
C ASN A 167 14.14 4.75 5.83
N ALA A 168 13.90 5.57 6.85
CA ALA A 168 14.51 6.91 6.97
C ALA A 168 16.04 6.85 6.94
N CYS A 169 16.63 5.82 7.53
CA CYS A 169 18.09 5.63 7.56
C CYS A 169 18.71 5.47 6.15
N TRP A 170 17.97 5.00 5.15
CA TRP A 170 18.44 4.85 3.78
C TRP A 170 18.60 6.19 3.06
N THR A 171 17.94 7.23 3.51
CA THR A 171 18.01 8.61 2.98
C THR A 171 18.81 9.54 3.89
N ILE A 172 19.50 8.99 4.89
CA ILE A 172 20.32 9.74 5.85
C ILE A 172 19.46 10.76 6.62
N GLU A 173 18.27 10.35 7.03
CA GLU A 173 17.38 11.11 7.91
C GLU A 173 17.44 10.57 9.33
N ASP A 174 17.19 11.44 10.31
CA ASP A 174 16.93 11.04 11.69
C ASP A 174 15.54 10.37 11.75
N PRO A 175 15.42 9.13 12.19
CA PRO A 175 14.15 8.42 12.26
C PRO A 175 13.23 8.86 13.41
N LEU A 176 13.69 9.78 14.29
CA LEU A 176 12.98 10.26 15.49
C LEU A 176 12.37 11.65 15.30
#